data_11d66eecafcdf9727d7ca44fac2c8614
#
_entry.id   11d66eecafcdf9727d7ca44fac2c8614
#
_cell.length_a   1.000
_cell.length_b   1.000
_cell.length_c   1.000
_cell.angle_alpha   90.00
_cell.angle_beta   90.00
_cell.angle_gamma   90.00
#
_symmetry.space_group_name_H-M   'P 1'
#
loop_
_entity.id
_entity.type
_entity.pdbx_description
1 polymer ?
#
loop_
_entity_poly.entity_id
_entity_poly.type
_entity_poly.pdbx_seq_one_letter_code
_entity_poly.pdbx_strand_id
1 'polypeptide(L)'
;METTYIISDIHLGSETSQAGCLCSFLDEIKNKTKRLILNGDVFESMDFRRLKKNHWHVLSALRKMSDHVEVIWVAGNHDGPAEIISHLLGLKVVDEFEFISGDKRVLVFHGHIFDDFLDEHPVLTWIGDMIYMFLQKVDDTHYIARQAKRSSKHYLRCAEIIKKRAMRLAEKKSCQVVCCGHTHHAEVDIEGPIHYYNSGCWTEMPNNYLEITNGVVTLNSFDEHERRGIREVIL
;
A
#
# COMPACT_ATOMS: atom_id res chain seq x y z
N MET A 1 -14.78 17.70 7.22
CA MET A 1 -13.48 17.24 7.75
C MET A 1 -12.66 16.74 6.57
N GLU A 2 -11.34 17.01 6.58
CA GLU A 2 -10.46 16.57 5.51
C GLU A 2 -9.97 15.16 5.83
N THR A 3 -10.52 14.16 5.16
CA THR A 3 -10.08 12.76 5.31
C THR A 3 -9.07 12.41 4.23
N THR A 4 -7.96 11.77 4.62
CA THR A 4 -6.94 11.21 3.73
C THR A 4 -6.97 9.69 3.85
N TYR A 5 -7.01 8.99 2.72
CA TYR A 5 -6.84 7.54 2.65
C TYR A 5 -5.46 7.19 2.10
N ILE A 6 -4.83 6.15 2.67
CA ILE A 6 -3.54 5.62 2.20
C ILE A 6 -3.70 4.13 1.94
N ILE A 7 -3.31 3.69 0.75
CA ILE A 7 -3.21 2.29 0.33
C ILE A 7 -1.83 2.05 -0.28
N SER A 8 -1.33 0.83 -0.21
CA SER A 8 -0.04 0.45 -0.81
C SER A 8 -0.08 -0.96 -1.37
N ASP A 9 0.97 -1.33 -2.09
CA ASP A 9 1.24 -2.71 -2.50
C ASP A 9 0.05 -3.34 -3.26
N ILE A 10 -0.39 -2.64 -4.30
CA ILE A 10 -1.54 -3.01 -5.15
C ILE A 10 -1.14 -4.04 -6.20
N HIS A 11 0.09 -3.93 -6.73
CA HIS A 11 0.70 -4.83 -7.70
C HIS A 11 -0.18 -5.12 -8.92
N LEU A 12 -0.68 -4.06 -9.59
CA LEU A 12 -1.42 -4.21 -10.85
C LEU A 12 -0.55 -4.92 -11.89
N GLY A 13 -1.04 -6.00 -12.46
CA GLY A 13 -0.30 -6.92 -13.33
C GLY A 13 0.07 -8.23 -12.66
N SER A 14 -0.03 -8.33 -11.33
CA SER A 14 0.04 -9.59 -10.59
C SER A 14 -1.27 -10.37 -10.70
N GLU A 15 -1.19 -11.70 -10.63
CA GLU A 15 -2.36 -12.60 -10.55
C GLU A 15 -3.10 -12.42 -9.21
N THR A 16 -2.40 -12.02 -8.16
CA THR A 16 -2.93 -11.86 -6.81
C THR A 16 -3.54 -10.49 -6.55
N SER A 17 -3.37 -9.53 -7.46
CA SER A 17 -3.91 -8.16 -7.30
C SER A 17 -5.44 -8.16 -7.15
N GLN A 18 -5.92 -7.56 -6.07
CA GLN A 18 -7.36 -7.45 -5.74
C GLN A 18 -8.02 -6.26 -6.47
N ALA A 19 -7.70 -6.07 -7.76
CA ALA A 19 -8.11 -4.91 -8.54
C ALA A 19 -9.64 -4.71 -8.61
N GLY A 20 -10.44 -5.78 -8.57
CA GLY A 20 -11.90 -5.69 -8.53
C GLY A 20 -12.39 -5.06 -7.23
N CYS A 21 -11.89 -5.55 -6.11
CA CYS A 21 -12.17 -5.05 -4.78
C CYS A 21 -11.70 -3.58 -4.63
N LEU A 22 -10.54 -3.27 -5.21
CA LEU A 22 -10.01 -1.89 -5.22
C LEU A 22 -10.92 -0.93 -5.99
N CYS A 23 -11.48 -1.33 -7.13
CA CYS A 23 -12.46 -0.51 -7.85
C CYS A 23 -13.67 -0.17 -6.95
N SER A 24 -14.19 -1.15 -6.21
CA SER A 24 -15.33 -0.96 -5.28
C SER A 24 -14.95 -0.02 -4.14
N PHE A 25 -13.74 -0.15 -3.60
CA PHE A 25 -13.22 0.75 -2.56
C PHE A 25 -13.09 2.20 -3.06
N LEU A 26 -12.47 2.40 -4.23
CA LEU A 26 -12.31 3.74 -4.82
C LEU A 26 -13.67 4.40 -5.08
N ASP A 27 -14.65 3.61 -5.55
CA ASP A 27 -16.01 4.11 -5.77
C ASP A 27 -16.69 4.55 -4.47
N GLU A 28 -16.40 3.86 -3.37
CA GLU A 28 -16.95 4.22 -2.06
C GLU A 28 -16.33 5.50 -1.49
N ILE A 29 -15.01 5.67 -1.61
CA ILE A 29 -14.30 6.78 -0.96
C ILE A 29 -14.30 8.06 -1.79
N LYS A 30 -14.54 8.01 -3.11
CA LYS A 30 -14.39 9.15 -4.05
C LYS A 30 -15.12 10.44 -3.62
N ASN A 31 -16.25 10.31 -2.92
CA ASN A 31 -17.04 11.45 -2.46
C ASN A 31 -16.83 11.79 -0.97
N LYS A 32 -15.99 11.02 -0.28
CA LYS A 32 -15.74 11.15 1.17
C LYS A 32 -14.32 11.63 1.47
N THR A 33 -13.43 11.52 0.51
CA THR A 33 -12.00 11.85 0.69
C THR A 33 -11.64 13.15 0.01
N LYS A 34 -10.72 13.87 0.63
CA LYS A 34 -10.03 14.99 0.00
C LYS A 34 -8.72 14.56 -0.66
N ARG A 35 -8.06 13.54 -0.10
CA ARG A 35 -6.76 13.04 -0.56
C ARG A 35 -6.71 11.53 -0.54
N LEU A 36 -6.19 10.96 -1.62
CA LEU A 36 -5.81 9.55 -1.71
C LEU A 36 -4.30 9.46 -1.96
N ILE A 37 -3.61 8.69 -1.13
CA ILE A 37 -2.18 8.43 -1.29
C ILE A 37 -2.01 6.96 -1.69
N LEU A 38 -1.43 6.73 -2.86
CA LEU A 38 -0.97 5.44 -3.34
C LEU A 38 0.48 5.30 -2.88
N ASN A 39 0.71 4.56 -1.80
CA ASN A 39 2.01 4.52 -1.13
C ASN A 39 2.91 3.41 -1.66
N GLY A 40 3.20 3.45 -2.96
CA GLY A 40 4.15 2.59 -3.65
C GLY A 40 3.60 1.23 -4.07
N ASP A 41 4.34 0.61 -4.97
CA ASP A 41 4.08 -0.71 -5.55
C ASP A 41 2.66 -0.85 -6.10
N VAL A 42 2.24 0.19 -6.85
CA VAL A 42 0.95 0.17 -7.55
C VAL A 42 1.01 -0.77 -8.75
N PHE A 43 2.13 -0.77 -9.47
CA PHE A 43 2.40 -1.75 -10.51
C PHE A 43 3.24 -2.92 -9.98
N GLU A 44 3.03 -4.11 -10.53
CA GLU A 44 3.92 -5.26 -10.35
C GLU A 44 5.22 -5.10 -11.13
N SER A 45 5.14 -4.46 -12.28
CA SER A 45 6.26 -4.14 -13.17
C SER A 45 5.82 -3.21 -14.28
N MET A 46 6.76 -2.65 -15.02
CA MET A 46 6.51 -1.82 -16.20
C MET A 46 6.09 -2.62 -17.46
N ASP A 47 5.87 -3.92 -17.34
CA ASP A 47 5.30 -4.72 -18.43
C ASP A 47 3.76 -4.59 -18.46
N PHE A 48 3.27 -3.55 -19.09
CA PHE A 48 1.81 -3.26 -19.20
C PHE A 48 1.02 -4.33 -19.95
N ARG A 49 1.67 -5.29 -20.65
CA ARG A 49 1.01 -6.44 -21.25
C ARG A 49 0.38 -7.36 -20.20
N ARG A 50 0.86 -7.29 -18.95
CA ARG A 50 0.32 -8.04 -17.82
C ARG A 50 -0.96 -7.43 -17.25
N LEU A 51 -1.31 -6.19 -17.64
CA LEU A 51 -2.49 -5.51 -17.13
C LEU A 51 -3.76 -6.09 -17.78
N LYS A 52 -4.61 -6.69 -16.94
CA LYS A 52 -5.93 -7.20 -17.30
C LYS A 52 -6.96 -6.06 -17.36
N LYS A 53 -8.17 -6.34 -17.85
CA LYS A 53 -9.24 -5.35 -17.99
C LYS A 53 -9.58 -4.64 -16.67
N ASN A 54 -9.65 -5.37 -15.56
CA ASN A 54 -9.91 -4.81 -14.23
C ASN A 54 -8.78 -3.89 -13.74
N HIS A 55 -7.52 -4.18 -14.09
CA HIS A 55 -6.38 -3.29 -13.76
C HIS A 55 -6.51 -1.94 -14.49
N TRP A 56 -6.89 -1.95 -15.77
CA TRP A 56 -7.16 -0.72 -16.52
C TRP A 56 -8.34 0.06 -15.96
N HIS A 57 -9.34 -0.62 -15.38
CA HIS A 57 -10.45 0.04 -14.69
C HIS A 57 -9.96 0.79 -13.43
N VAL A 58 -9.04 0.21 -12.64
CA VAL A 58 -8.42 0.90 -11.50
C VAL A 58 -7.71 2.17 -11.96
N LEU A 59 -6.84 2.09 -12.96
CA LEU A 59 -6.11 3.26 -13.48
C LEU A 59 -7.07 4.35 -13.99
N SER A 60 -8.13 3.94 -14.70
CA SER A 60 -9.17 4.86 -15.15
C SER A 60 -9.92 5.51 -13.99
N ALA A 61 -10.22 4.75 -12.93
CA ALA A 61 -10.89 5.27 -11.73
C ALA A 61 -10.00 6.29 -10.99
N LEU A 62 -8.71 5.98 -10.81
CA LEU A 62 -7.74 6.88 -10.20
C LEU A 62 -7.59 8.18 -11.00
N ARG A 63 -7.50 8.08 -12.35
CA ARG A 63 -7.41 9.26 -13.21
C ARG A 63 -8.66 10.13 -13.11
N LYS A 64 -9.86 9.54 -13.14
CA LYS A 64 -11.11 10.29 -12.97
C LYS A 64 -11.24 10.91 -11.58
N MET A 65 -10.81 10.18 -10.56
CA MET A 65 -10.82 10.66 -9.18
C MET A 65 -9.91 11.87 -9.00
N SER A 66 -8.79 11.92 -9.69
CA SER A 66 -7.84 13.05 -9.61
C SER A 66 -8.38 14.38 -10.15
N ASP A 67 -9.52 14.39 -10.83
CA ASP A 67 -10.17 15.63 -11.26
C ASP A 67 -10.79 16.42 -10.09
N HIS A 68 -11.02 15.78 -8.93
CA HIS A 68 -11.67 16.40 -7.76
C HIS A 68 -11.10 15.96 -6.40
N VAL A 69 -10.24 14.94 -6.37
CA VAL A 69 -9.52 14.46 -5.19
C VAL A 69 -8.02 14.62 -5.44
N GLU A 70 -7.28 15.08 -4.44
CA GLU A 70 -5.81 15.13 -4.52
C GLU A 70 -5.25 13.69 -4.48
N VAL A 71 -4.92 13.13 -5.65
CA VAL A 71 -4.31 11.80 -5.75
C VAL A 71 -2.79 11.96 -5.83
N ILE A 72 -2.09 11.44 -4.82
CA ILE A 72 -0.63 11.45 -4.71
C ILE A 72 -0.13 10.01 -4.90
N TRP A 73 0.87 9.83 -5.74
CA TRP A 73 1.55 8.56 -5.91
C TRP A 73 2.95 8.66 -5.31
N VAL A 74 3.21 7.93 -4.25
CA VAL A 74 4.54 7.74 -3.69
C VAL A 74 5.18 6.56 -4.42
N ALA A 75 6.40 6.71 -4.93
CA ALA A 75 7.07 5.68 -5.70
C ALA A 75 7.47 4.48 -4.82
N GLY A 76 7.19 3.27 -5.31
CA GLY A 76 7.68 2.00 -4.76
C GLY A 76 8.82 1.43 -5.61
N ASN A 77 9.38 0.30 -5.19
CA ASN A 77 10.48 -0.35 -5.92
C ASN A 77 10.02 -1.13 -7.17
N HIS A 78 8.75 -1.50 -7.27
CA HIS A 78 8.15 -2.12 -8.45
C HIS A 78 7.61 -1.09 -9.45
N ASP A 79 7.35 0.14 -9.00
CA ASP A 79 6.90 1.22 -9.85
C ASP A 79 8.05 1.66 -10.77
N GLY A 80 7.72 2.03 -11.96
CA GLY A 80 8.70 2.55 -12.90
C GLY A 80 9.12 3.99 -12.58
N PRO A 81 9.94 4.60 -13.44
CA PRO A 81 10.38 5.99 -13.28
C PRO A 81 9.19 6.93 -13.08
N ALA A 82 9.26 7.76 -12.03
CA ALA A 82 8.21 8.70 -11.62
C ALA A 82 7.74 9.60 -12.78
N GLU A 83 8.66 10.02 -13.63
CA GLU A 83 8.38 10.85 -14.80
C GLU A 83 7.45 10.16 -15.79
N ILE A 84 7.69 8.85 -16.06
CA ILE A 84 6.87 8.07 -16.99
C ILE A 84 5.46 7.92 -16.45
N ILE A 85 5.32 7.55 -15.16
CA ILE A 85 4.02 7.37 -14.51
C ILE A 85 3.25 8.68 -14.47
N SER A 86 3.92 9.78 -14.10
CA SER A 86 3.32 11.11 -14.02
C SER A 86 2.78 11.55 -15.38
N HIS A 87 3.55 11.38 -16.45
CA HIS A 87 3.11 11.72 -17.81
C HIS A 87 1.98 10.82 -18.32
N LEU A 88 2.04 9.51 -18.01
CA LEU A 88 1.04 8.55 -18.47
C LEU A 88 -0.32 8.77 -17.82
N LEU A 89 -0.34 9.03 -16.51
CA LEU A 89 -1.57 9.11 -15.74
C LEU A 89 -1.99 10.54 -15.38
N GLY A 90 -1.11 11.52 -15.56
CA GLY A 90 -1.35 12.90 -15.15
C GLY A 90 -1.46 13.05 -13.63
N LEU A 91 -0.79 12.18 -12.87
CA LEU A 91 -0.78 12.20 -11.41
C LEU A 91 0.56 12.75 -10.88
N LYS A 92 0.51 13.33 -9.68
CA LYS A 92 1.71 13.74 -8.96
C LYS A 92 2.42 12.52 -8.40
N VAL A 93 3.66 12.27 -8.83
CA VAL A 93 4.53 11.19 -8.31
C VAL A 93 5.68 11.80 -7.52
N VAL A 94 5.94 11.24 -6.34
CA VAL A 94 6.98 11.71 -5.41
C VAL A 94 7.64 10.52 -4.72
N ASP A 95 8.86 10.69 -4.17
CA ASP A 95 9.54 9.64 -3.39
C ASP A 95 8.99 9.56 -1.96
N GLU A 96 8.60 10.70 -1.42
CA GLU A 96 7.98 10.83 -0.10
C GLU A 96 6.97 11.98 -0.11
N PHE A 97 6.00 11.94 0.79
CA PHE A 97 4.99 12.97 0.91
C PHE A 97 4.78 13.37 2.37
N GLU A 98 4.84 14.67 2.65
CA GLU A 98 4.57 15.22 3.97
C GLU A 98 3.32 16.10 3.94
N PHE A 99 2.48 15.99 4.96
CA PHE A 99 1.33 16.85 5.13
C PHE A 99 0.95 17.01 6.62
N ILE A 100 0.09 17.97 6.89
CA ILE A 100 -0.45 18.21 8.23
C ILE A 100 -1.88 17.70 8.28
N SER A 101 -2.21 16.95 9.35
CA SER A 101 -3.57 16.55 9.70
C SER A 101 -3.81 16.83 11.18
N GLY A 102 -4.77 17.71 11.46
CA GLY A 102 -4.95 18.24 12.82
C GLY A 102 -3.68 18.96 13.29
N ASP A 103 -3.15 18.53 14.42
CA ASP A 103 -1.90 19.03 15.01
C ASP A 103 -0.65 18.21 14.65
N LYS A 104 -0.79 17.15 13.85
CA LYS A 104 0.29 16.21 13.52
C LYS A 104 0.83 16.40 12.12
N ARG A 105 2.17 16.36 12.02
CA ARG A 105 2.86 16.20 10.73
C ARG A 105 2.98 14.71 10.43
N VAL A 106 2.53 14.34 9.26
CA VAL A 106 2.52 12.97 8.74
C VAL A 106 3.54 12.86 7.62
N LEU A 107 4.42 11.87 7.72
CA LEU A 107 5.35 11.47 6.68
C LEU A 107 4.84 10.17 6.05
N VAL A 108 4.79 10.12 4.71
CA VAL A 108 4.40 8.95 3.94
C VAL A 108 5.50 8.62 2.95
N PHE A 109 5.99 7.41 2.96
CA PHE A 109 6.91 6.87 1.96
C PHE A 109 6.79 5.34 1.93
N HIS A 110 7.20 4.72 0.83
CA HIS A 110 6.95 3.30 0.63
C HIS A 110 7.68 2.39 1.64
N GLY A 111 8.97 2.65 1.88
CA GLY A 111 9.77 1.91 2.86
C GLY A 111 10.92 1.11 2.27
N HIS A 112 10.91 0.82 0.97
CA HIS A 112 11.92 0.01 0.27
C HIS A 112 13.35 0.54 0.40
N ILE A 113 13.54 1.85 0.58
CA ILE A 113 14.86 2.48 0.76
C ILE A 113 15.62 1.97 2.00
N PHE A 114 14.95 1.26 2.88
CA PHE A 114 15.54 0.69 4.09
C PHE A 114 15.70 -0.83 4.05
N ASP A 115 15.41 -1.45 2.92
CA ASP A 115 15.51 -2.90 2.75
C ASP A 115 16.91 -3.32 2.30
N ASP A 116 17.88 -3.27 3.22
CA ASP A 116 19.26 -3.67 2.97
C ASP A 116 19.40 -5.17 2.60
N PHE A 117 18.39 -6.01 2.96
CA PHE A 117 18.44 -7.44 2.65
C PHE A 117 18.33 -7.72 1.16
N LEU A 118 17.52 -6.94 0.45
CA LEU A 118 17.40 -7.05 -1.02
C LEU A 118 18.73 -6.69 -1.69
N ASP A 119 19.43 -5.68 -1.17
CA ASP A 119 20.69 -5.20 -1.71
C ASP A 119 21.87 -6.13 -1.38
N GLU A 120 21.90 -6.69 -0.16
CA GLU A 120 23.02 -7.54 0.30
C GLU A 120 22.91 -9.00 -0.17
N HIS A 121 21.70 -9.51 -0.45
CA HIS A 121 21.45 -10.93 -0.76
C HIS A 121 20.53 -11.16 -1.96
N PRO A 122 20.84 -10.64 -3.16
CA PRO A 122 19.95 -10.71 -4.32
C PRO A 122 19.61 -12.15 -4.75
N VAL A 123 20.54 -13.09 -4.58
CA VAL A 123 20.32 -14.51 -4.94
C VAL A 123 19.35 -15.19 -3.96
N LEU A 124 19.49 -14.92 -2.66
CA LEU A 124 18.58 -15.47 -1.63
C LEU A 124 17.18 -14.88 -1.77
N THR A 125 17.08 -13.59 -2.09
CA THR A 125 15.82 -12.92 -2.40
C THR A 125 15.14 -13.57 -3.58
N TRP A 126 15.87 -13.77 -4.70
CA TRP A 126 15.33 -14.42 -5.90
C TRP A 126 14.85 -15.86 -5.63
N ILE A 127 15.60 -16.66 -4.82
CA ILE A 127 15.17 -18.00 -4.42
C ILE A 127 13.91 -17.94 -3.55
N GLY A 128 13.85 -17.00 -2.62
CA GLY A 128 12.67 -16.77 -1.77
C GLY A 128 11.42 -16.42 -2.60
N ASP A 129 11.57 -15.53 -3.56
CA ASP A 129 10.50 -15.14 -4.49
C ASP A 129 10.05 -16.31 -5.37
N MET A 130 10.97 -17.13 -5.88
CA MET A 130 10.62 -18.36 -6.63
C MET A 130 9.83 -19.35 -5.78
N ILE A 131 10.26 -19.60 -4.54
CA ILE A 131 9.54 -20.49 -3.62
C ILE A 131 8.16 -19.92 -3.30
N TYR A 132 8.07 -18.62 -3.04
CA TYR A 132 6.82 -17.93 -2.75
C TYR A 132 5.84 -18.01 -3.93
N MET A 133 6.32 -17.71 -5.16
CA MET A 133 5.51 -17.85 -6.37
C MET A 133 5.06 -19.29 -6.63
N PHE A 134 5.91 -20.28 -6.31
CA PHE A 134 5.54 -21.69 -6.43
C PHE A 134 4.43 -22.06 -5.43
N LEU A 135 4.57 -21.64 -4.16
CA LEU A 135 3.56 -21.86 -3.13
C LEU A 135 2.22 -21.19 -3.48
N GLN A 136 2.25 -20.01 -4.06
CA GLN A 136 1.05 -19.32 -4.55
C GLN A 136 0.32 -20.08 -5.66
N LYS A 137 1.06 -20.79 -6.53
CA LYS A 137 0.46 -21.62 -7.60
C LYS A 137 -0.17 -22.92 -7.11
N VAL A 138 0.34 -23.46 -6.00
CA VAL A 138 -0.14 -24.74 -5.43
C VAL A 138 -1.30 -24.53 -4.46
N ASP A 139 -1.38 -23.36 -3.84
CA ASP A 139 -2.42 -23.02 -2.86
C ASP A 139 -3.25 -21.83 -3.38
N ASP A 140 -4.41 -22.12 -3.95
CA ASP A 140 -5.36 -21.12 -4.49
C ASP A 140 -5.82 -20.10 -3.42
N THR A 141 -5.72 -20.45 -2.13
CA THR A 141 -6.06 -19.56 -1.01
C THR A 141 -4.90 -18.69 -0.57
N HIS A 142 -3.70 -18.98 -1.06
CA HIS A 142 -2.43 -18.34 -0.67
C HIS A 142 -2.14 -18.37 0.84
N TYR A 143 -2.89 -19.19 1.60
CA TYR A 143 -2.80 -19.27 3.05
C TYR A 143 -1.45 -19.81 3.52
N ILE A 144 -0.97 -20.89 2.90
CA ILE A 144 0.31 -21.54 3.25
C ILE A 144 1.48 -20.61 2.94
N ALA A 145 1.46 -19.97 1.77
CA ALA A 145 2.48 -19.00 1.37
C ALA A 145 2.54 -17.82 2.35
N ARG A 146 1.37 -17.31 2.78
CA ARG A 146 1.25 -16.22 3.76
C ARG A 146 1.80 -16.62 5.12
N GLN A 147 1.43 -17.80 5.63
CA GLN A 147 1.92 -18.29 6.90
C GLN A 147 3.43 -18.52 6.88
N ALA A 148 3.98 -19.07 5.79
CA ALA A 148 5.41 -19.26 5.62
C ALA A 148 6.16 -17.91 5.66
N LYS A 149 5.66 -16.89 4.93
CA LYS A 149 6.22 -15.55 4.93
C LYS A 149 6.17 -14.90 6.31
N ARG A 150 4.99 -14.90 6.96
CA ARG A 150 4.79 -14.30 8.28
C ARG A 150 5.53 -15.01 9.41
N SER A 151 5.83 -16.29 9.25
CA SER A 151 6.60 -17.10 10.21
C SER A 151 8.11 -17.02 9.98
N SER A 152 8.56 -16.42 8.88
CA SER A 152 9.97 -16.26 8.58
C SER A 152 10.62 -15.27 9.53
N LYS A 153 11.58 -15.73 10.33
CA LYS A 153 12.36 -14.86 11.22
C LYS A 153 13.10 -13.75 10.46
N HIS A 154 13.51 -14.02 9.23
CA HIS A 154 14.18 -13.02 8.38
C HIS A 154 13.21 -11.92 7.97
N TYR A 155 12.02 -12.29 7.49
CA TYR A 155 10.98 -11.33 7.13
C TYR A 155 10.59 -10.41 8.30
N LEU A 156 10.32 -10.99 9.48
CA LEU A 156 9.97 -10.21 10.67
C LEU A 156 11.11 -9.28 11.09
N ARG A 157 12.37 -9.74 10.96
CA ARG A 157 13.54 -8.91 11.26
C ARG A 157 13.68 -7.74 10.27
N CYS A 158 13.48 -7.97 8.98
CA CYS A 158 13.51 -6.91 7.96
C CYS A 158 12.41 -5.88 8.23
N ALA A 159 11.15 -6.32 8.47
CA ALA A 159 10.05 -5.43 8.80
C ALA A 159 10.36 -4.55 10.03
N GLU A 160 10.94 -5.13 11.07
CA GLU A 160 11.33 -4.41 12.28
C GLU A 160 12.47 -3.39 12.03
N ILE A 161 13.43 -3.72 11.15
CA ILE A 161 14.50 -2.79 10.75
C ILE A 161 13.92 -1.61 9.99
N ILE A 162 13.04 -1.88 9.01
CA ILE A 162 12.36 -0.85 8.22
C ILE A 162 11.56 0.07 9.14
N LYS A 163 10.75 -0.48 10.05
CA LYS A 163 9.98 0.29 11.03
C LYS A 163 10.88 1.24 11.83
N LYS A 164 11.95 0.72 12.46
CA LYS A 164 12.87 1.53 13.25
C LYS A 164 13.54 2.65 12.45
N ARG A 165 13.93 2.37 11.22
CA ARG A 165 14.53 3.37 10.33
C ARG A 165 13.51 4.42 9.89
N ALA A 166 12.28 4.01 9.61
CA ALA A 166 11.17 4.88 9.28
C ALA A 166 10.86 5.87 10.42
N MET A 167 10.76 5.36 11.64
CA MET A 167 10.52 6.20 12.83
C MET A 167 11.66 7.21 13.05
N ARG A 168 12.93 6.79 12.88
CA ARG A 168 14.09 7.69 12.97
C ARG A 168 14.08 8.78 11.88
N LEU A 169 13.65 8.44 10.67
CA LEU A 169 13.50 9.42 9.58
C LEU A 169 12.40 10.43 9.93
N ALA A 170 11.25 9.96 10.43
CA ALA A 170 10.16 10.82 10.87
C ALA A 170 10.59 11.78 11.97
N GLU A 171 11.36 11.29 12.96
CA GLU A 171 11.92 12.11 14.03
C GLU A 171 12.84 13.22 13.48
N LYS A 172 13.77 12.88 12.57
CA LYS A 172 14.64 13.85 11.91
C LYS A 172 13.87 14.93 11.14
N LYS A 173 12.72 14.56 10.58
CA LYS A 173 11.84 15.46 9.83
C LYS A 173 10.82 16.18 10.73
N SER A 174 10.87 15.97 12.05
CA SER A 174 9.91 16.52 13.01
C SER A 174 8.45 16.13 12.68
N CYS A 175 8.25 14.91 12.19
CA CYS A 175 6.94 14.30 11.95
C CYS A 175 6.57 13.41 13.16
N GLN A 176 5.32 13.47 13.60
CA GLN A 176 4.80 12.67 14.72
C GLN A 176 4.21 11.34 14.23
N VAL A 177 3.91 11.26 12.94
CA VAL A 177 3.31 10.06 12.31
C VAL A 177 4.11 9.69 11.09
N VAL A 178 4.37 8.39 10.91
CA VAL A 178 4.95 7.84 9.69
C VAL A 178 4.11 6.67 9.17
N CYS A 179 3.82 6.69 7.87
CA CYS A 179 3.03 5.67 7.18
C CYS A 179 3.89 5.01 6.09
N CYS A 180 4.00 3.68 6.14
CA CYS A 180 4.77 2.86 5.20
C CYS A 180 3.89 1.81 4.50
N GLY A 181 4.46 1.14 3.51
CA GLY A 181 3.99 -0.07 2.83
C GLY A 181 5.12 -1.11 2.77
N HIS A 182 5.40 -1.66 1.58
CA HIS A 182 6.53 -2.51 1.20
C HIS A 182 6.57 -3.89 1.87
N THR A 183 6.38 -3.96 3.16
CA THR A 183 6.44 -5.24 3.88
C THR A 183 5.18 -6.09 3.71
N HIS A 184 4.10 -5.56 3.14
CA HIS A 184 2.77 -6.20 3.06
C HIS A 184 2.19 -6.58 4.43
N HIS A 185 2.78 -6.11 5.51
CA HIS A 185 2.36 -6.41 6.88
C HIS A 185 1.66 -5.21 7.50
N ALA A 186 0.33 -5.29 7.58
CA ALA A 186 -0.45 -4.25 8.24
C ALA A 186 -0.06 -4.19 9.73
N GLU A 187 0.43 -3.04 10.17
CA GLU A 187 0.98 -2.87 11.52
C GLU A 187 0.67 -1.48 12.06
N VAL A 188 0.45 -1.41 13.37
CA VAL A 188 0.31 -0.16 14.12
C VAL A 188 1.23 -0.22 15.33
N ASP A 189 2.11 0.76 15.47
CA ASP A 189 2.96 0.96 16.63
C ASP A 189 2.85 2.41 17.08
N ILE A 190 2.19 2.63 18.20
CA ILE A 190 1.92 3.95 18.79
C ILE A 190 2.60 4.12 20.14
N GLU A 191 3.54 3.21 20.48
CA GLU A 191 4.34 3.32 21.70
C GLU A 191 5.48 4.32 21.49
N GLY A 192 5.38 5.46 22.10
CA GLY A 192 6.42 6.50 22.03
C GLY A 192 6.01 7.76 21.26
N PRO A 193 6.99 8.67 20.98
CA PRO A 193 6.72 9.99 20.42
C PRO A 193 6.39 9.97 18.93
N ILE A 194 6.82 8.94 18.20
CA ILE A 194 6.57 8.76 16.77
C ILE A 194 5.66 7.56 16.58
N HIS A 195 4.51 7.77 15.96
CA HIS A 195 3.56 6.71 15.65
C HIS A 195 3.85 6.13 14.26
N TYR A 196 4.01 4.83 14.18
CA TYR A 196 4.23 4.09 12.94
C TYR A 196 2.98 3.34 12.51
N TYR A 197 2.70 3.40 11.21
CA TYR A 197 1.60 2.67 10.57
C TYR A 197 2.10 2.04 9.27
N ASN A 198 1.69 0.79 9.03
CA ASN A 198 1.87 0.16 7.73
C ASN A 198 0.49 -0.23 7.19
N SER A 199 0.20 0.18 5.96
CA SER A 199 -1.10 -0.03 5.32
C SER A 199 -1.34 -1.48 4.87
N GLY A 200 -0.36 -2.37 4.98
CA GLY A 200 -0.48 -3.74 4.46
C GLY A 200 -0.41 -3.78 2.94
N CYS A 201 -1.24 -4.60 2.30
CA CYS A 201 -1.24 -4.76 0.84
C CYS A 201 -2.64 -5.00 0.26
N TRP A 202 -2.74 -4.95 -1.07
CA TRP A 202 -3.94 -5.26 -1.87
C TRP A 202 -3.71 -6.47 -2.79
N THR A 203 -2.85 -7.38 -2.38
CA THR A 203 -2.58 -8.67 -3.04
C THR A 203 -3.14 -9.86 -2.28
N GLU A 204 -3.62 -9.64 -1.06
CA GLU A 204 -4.18 -10.67 -0.19
C GLU A 204 -5.22 -10.06 0.76
N MET A 205 -6.19 -10.89 1.19
CA MET A 205 -7.20 -10.48 2.17
C MET A 205 -6.67 -10.56 3.60
N PRO A 206 -7.08 -9.66 4.49
CA PRO A 206 -7.95 -8.50 4.21
C PRO A 206 -7.22 -7.37 3.48
N ASN A 207 -7.92 -6.65 2.61
CA ASN A 207 -7.38 -5.45 1.95
C ASN A 207 -7.34 -4.30 2.95
N ASN A 208 -6.15 -3.95 3.39
CA ASN A 208 -5.99 -2.94 4.42
C ASN A 208 -5.77 -1.54 3.83
N TYR A 209 -6.17 -0.54 4.61
CA TYR A 209 -5.94 0.87 4.30
C TYR A 209 -5.84 1.70 5.58
N LEU A 210 -5.15 2.84 5.49
CA LEU A 210 -5.14 3.81 6.57
C LEU A 210 -6.13 4.93 6.24
N GLU A 211 -6.86 5.37 7.25
CA GLU A 211 -7.71 6.55 7.22
C GLU A 211 -7.18 7.57 8.21
N ILE A 212 -6.97 8.80 7.75
CA ILE A 212 -6.43 9.89 8.57
C ILE A 212 -7.43 11.04 8.57
N THR A 213 -7.93 11.36 9.75
CA THR A 213 -8.86 12.48 9.95
C THR A 213 -8.49 13.23 11.23
N ASN A 214 -8.23 14.53 11.13
CA ASN A 214 -7.89 15.38 12.29
C ASN A 214 -6.72 14.86 13.15
N GLY A 215 -5.66 14.32 12.52
CA GLY A 215 -4.49 13.79 13.22
C GLY A 215 -4.68 12.39 13.82
N VAL A 216 -5.88 11.83 13.74
CA VAL A 216 -6.17 10.44 14.13
C VAL A 216 -5.96 9.53 12.93
N VAL A 217 -5.12 8.52 13.09
CA VAL A 217 -4.86 7.50 12.08
C VAL A 217 -5.49 6.20 12.53
N THR A 218 -6.26 5.58 11.65
CA THR A 218 -6.86 4.25 11.87
C THR A 218 -6.46 3.30 10.76
N LEU A 219 -6.06 2.09 11.14
CA LEU A 219 -5.86 0.97 10.23
C LEU A 219 -7.18 0.23 10.10
N ASN A 220 -7.71 0.17 8.90
CA ASN A 220 -8.98 -0.46 8.56
C ASN A 220 -8.80 -1.54 7.50
N SER A 221 -9.81 -2.39 7.33
CA SER A 221 -9.87 -3.37 6.24
C SER A 221 -11.12 -3.15 5.39
N PHE A 222 -10.99 -3.43 4.10
CA PHE A 222 -12.10 -3.40 3.15
C PHE A 222 -12.43 -4.81 2.69
N ASP A 223 -13.64 -5.28 2.99
CA ASP A 223 -14.20 -6.54 2.49
C ASP A 223 -15.49 -6.26 1.70
N GLU A 224 -15.48 -6.61 0.43
CA GLU A 224 -16.64 -6.45 -0.46
C GLU A 224 -17.77 -7.43 -0.10
N HIS A 225 -17.45 -8.61 0.45
CA HIS A 225 -18.45 -9.65 0.76
C HIS A 225 -19.30 -9.31 1.99
N GLU A 226 -18.68 -8.74 3.03
CA GLU A 226 -19.46 -8.31 4.21
C GLU A 226 -20.50 -7.23 3.85
N ARG A 227 -20.20 -6.39 2.86
CA ARG A 227 -21.10 -5.29 2.44
C ARG A 227 -22.20 -5.73 1.49
N ARG A 228 -21.99 -6.75 0.66
CA ARG A 228 -23.08 -7.33 -0.15
C ARG A 228 -24.13 -7.98 0.74
N GLY A 229 -23.72 -8.68 1.80
CA GLY A 229 -24.63 -9.25 2.80
C GLY A 229 -25.47 -8.20 3.53
N ILE A 230 -24.92 -7.03 3.84
CA ILE A 230 -25.65 -5.93 4.49
C ILE A 230 -26.67 -5.28 3.52
N ARG A 231 -26.38 -5.19 2.22
CA ARG A 231 -27.31 -4.67 1.22
C ARG A 231 -28.47 -5.61 0.92
N GLU A 232 -28.28 -6.91 1.00
CA GLU A 232 -29.35 -7.91 0.80
C GLU A 232 -30.31 -8.00 2.01
N VAL A 233 -29.87 -7.58 3.19
CA VAL A 233 -30.71 -7.57 4.42
C VAL A 233 -31.56 -6.29 4.53
N ILE A 234 -31.27 -5.24 3.77
CA ILE A 234 -31.96 -3.92 3.83
C ILE A 234 -33.05 -3.80 2.71
N LEU A 235 -33.19 -4.79 1.84
CA LEU A 235 -34.25 -4.89 0.82
C LEU A 235 -35.32 -5.85 1.29
#